data_d0a55f1a7a416af63ff5d4f7914a1b5a
#
_entry.id   d0a55f1a7a416af63ff5d4f7914a1b5a
#
_cell.length_a   1.000
_cell.length_b   1.000
_cell.length_c   1.000
_cell.angle_alpha   90.00
_cell.angle_beta   90.00
_cell.angle_gamma   90.00
#
_symmetry.space_group_name_H-M   'P 1'
#
loop_
_entity.id
_entity.type
_entity.pdbx_description
1 polymer ?
#
loop_
_entity_poly.entity_id
_entity_poly.type
_entity_poly.pdbx_seq_one_letter_code
_entity_poly.pdbx_strand_id
1 'polypeptide(L)'
;GFGFFSYSQKQKSDINLINFVDNNYVYLELEGVFIEEKPKKSFLNFEIDISPFGSGKNLEGIQLRTFVEKIDEIATKENIKGIIIKLGSIQAGFGKRKEIYNAFMRLKNMGKEIIVYSDRYDISKFDYYLISMADTIYSSSHTAVDLKGINMEFLFLRGLLDTMYIVPEVIRVSPYKSAGDILLNKKISKEVKENYSELLNDFYSIMVEDISKGRGWSLEETKKIIDNGPYYSNQEAINTNLISEAIYPDEFEEFLNSDNHNIVDWSEIQPNNYYMHDWAPEESPKIAIVYAVGGIMSGESNPGATGSSIMGDKTITEAIRQARENKSIKAIVLRIDSGGGSVLASDMIWREVHRTVDENSKNRKPVIVSMSDVAASGGYYIGCEADKIIAEPSTITGSIGVIWVRLNFSNLLKKIGISFDGLKSNDNADFASSSHLLTTQEREKILNVINEEYNDFKQKVVDGRNGLNDIEDLDEIALGRIWSGNKAKELGLIDDTGGLFDAINLAKSSAGIELNEDIN
;
A
#
# COMPACT_ATOMS: atom_id res chain seq x y z
N GLY A 1 -10.77 12.65 59.24
CA GLY A 1 -10.66 13.53 58.11
C GLY A 1 -11.24 12.86 56.87
N PHE A 2 -12.48 13.19 56.50
CA PHE A 2 -13.12 12.71 55.27
C PHE A 2 -12.65 13.58 54.11
N GLY A 3 -11.93 12.99 53.15
CA GLY A 3 -11.60 13.65 51.90
C GLY A 3 -12.70 13.36 50.86
N PHE A 4 -13.38 14.39 50.42
CA PHE A 4 -14.33 14.36 49.32
C PHE A 4 -13.55 14.28 47.99
N PHE A 5 -13.66 13.19 47.28
CA PHE A 5 -13.32 13.13 45.86
C PHE A 5 -14.49 13.71 45.06
N SER A 6 -14.33 14.90 44.52
CA SER A 6 -15.25 15.44 43.54
C SER A 6 -15.01 14.77 42.18
N TYR A 7 -15.92 13.92 41.75
CA TYR A 7 -16.03 13.44 40.40
C TYR A 7 -16.48 14.60 39.51
N SER A 8 -15.57 15.22 38.79
CA SER A 8 -15.92 16.12 37.70
C SER A 8 -16.57 15.29 36.59
N GLN A 9 -17.90 15.33 36.52
CA GLN A 9 -18.61 14.95 35.31
C GLN A 9 -18.16 15.92 34.20
N LYS A 10 -17.34 15.43 33.26
CA LYS A 10 -17.21 16.08 31.97
C LYS A 10 -18.62 16.07 31.36
N GLN A 11 -19.24 17.23 31.31
CA GLN A 11 -20.42 17.47 30.49
C GLN A 11 -20.14 16.94 29.10
N LYS A 12 -21.07 16.11 28.61
CA LYS A 12 -21.20 15.85 27.18
C LYS A 12 -21.28 17.20 26.51
N SER A 13 -20.26 17.56 25.76
CA SER A 13 -20.30 18.75 24.92
C SER A 13 -21.51 18.61 24.01
N ASP A 14 -22.38 19.57 24.09
CA ASP A 14 -23.44 19.81 23.13
C ASP A 14 -22.81 19.68 21.72
N ILE A 15 -23.52 18.99 20.84
CA ILE A 15 -23.21 18.94 19.41
C ILE A 15 -23.23 20.40 18.97
N ASN A 16 -22.05 20.99 18.84
CA ASN A 16 -21.91 22.29 18.22
C ASN A 16 -22.38 22.12 16.79
N LEU A 17 -23.63 22.48 16.53
CA LEU A 17 -24.05 22.87 15.20
C LEU A 17 -23.05 23.94 14.78
N ILE A 18 -22.09 23.54 13.92
CA ILE A 18 -21.13 24.46 13.30
C ILE A 18 -21.97 25.60 12.73
N ASN A 19 -21.81 26.80 13.28
CA ASN A 19 -22.51 27.98 12.79
C ASN A 19 -22.14 28.14 11.32
N PHE A 20 -23.11 27.95 10.45
CA PHE A 20 -22.97 28.01 9.01
C PHE A 20 -22.74 29.46 8.57
N VAL A 21 -21.51 29.91 8.65
CA VAL A 21 -21.06 31.11 7.94
C VAL A 21 -20.56 30.63 6.57
N ASP A 22 -21.04 31.22 5.51
CA ASP A 22 -20.54 30.99 4.15
C ASP A 22 -19.05 31.31 4.12
N ASN A 23 -18.23 30.48 3.44
CA ASN A 23 -16.78 30.56 3.26
C ASN A 23 -15.89 29.84 4.31
N ASN A 24 -16.29 28.69 4.80
CA ASN A 24 -15.42 27.86 5.65
C ASN A 24 -14.34 27.15 4.81
N TYR A 25 -13.11 27.18 5.28
CA TYR A 25 -12.02 26.35 4.78
C TYR A 25 -11.60 25.34 5.84
N VAL A 26 -11.34 24.10 5.43
CA VAL A 26 -10.76 23.11 6.32
C VAL A 26 -9.25 23.26 6.30
N TYR A 27 -8.63 23.41 7.48
CA TYR A 27 -7.18 23.45 7.61
C TYR A 27 -6.64 22.06 7.95
N LEU A 28 -5.70 21.57 7.14
CA LEU A 28 -5.08 20.27 7.26
C LEU A 28 -3.55 20.38 7.28
N GLU A 29 -2.91 19.91 8.34
CA GLU A 29 -1.47 19.60 8.33
C GLU A 29 -1.27 18.19 7.77
N LEU A 30 -0.77 18.12 6.51
CA LEU A 30 -0.59 16.85 5.80
C LEU A 30 0.85 16.37 5.99
N GLU A 31 1.08 15.63 7.06
CA GLU A 31 2.38 15.07 7.44
C GLU A 31 2.21 13.69 8.08
N GLY A 32 3.10 12.74 7.76
CA GLY A 32 3.17 11.45 8.44
C GLY A 32 3.19 10.24 7.52
N VAL A 33 2.98 9.06 8.12
CA VAL A 33 2.99 7.77 7.44
C VAL A 33 1.57 7.33 7.15
N PHE A 34 1.26 7.05 5.89
CA PHE A 34 -0.04 6.47 5.54
C PHE A 34 -0.03 4.96 5.70
N ILE A 35 -0.96 4.47 6.50
CA ILE A 35 -1.11 3.04 6.84
C ILE A 35 -2.50 2.54 6.43
N GLU A 36 -2.61 1.25 6.15
CA GLU A 36 -3.90 0.61 5.84
C GLU A 36 -4.72 0.38 7.10
N GLU A 37 -4.13 -0.21 8.12
CA GLU A 37 -4.80 -0.55 9.37
C GLU A 37 -4.07 0.08 10.56
N LYS A 38 -4.83 0.69 11.48
CA LYS A 38 -4.25 1.18 12.75
C LYS A 38 -3.79 -0.01 13.59
N PRO A 39 -2.56 0.00 14.11
CA PRO A 39 -2.08 -1.07 14.97
C PRO A 39 -2.98 -1.21 16.19
N LYS A 40 -3.40 -2.44 16.51
CA LYS A 40 -4.15 -2.73 17.73
C LYS A 40 -3.29 -2.32 18.92
N LYS A 41 -3.82 -1.46 19.82
CA LYS A 41 -3.10 -1.05 21.04
C LYS A 41 -2.80 -2.29 21.86
N SER A 42 -1.51 -2.69 21.92
CA SER A 42 -1.06 -3.74 22.83
C SER A 42 -1.15 -3.21 24.27
N PHE A 43 -1.65 -4.06 25.18
CA PHE A 43 -1.71 -3.74 26.62
C PHE A 43 -0.32 -3.65 27.29
N LEU A 44 0.74 -4.01 26.57
CA LEU A 44 2.14 -4.01 27.05
C LEU A 44 2.97 -3.08 26.15
N ASN A 45 2.82 -1.78 26.32
CA ASN A 45 3.73 -0.79 25.76
C ASN A 45 5.01 -0.77 26.62
N PHE A 46 5.97 -1.64 26.33
CA PHE A 46 7.36 -1.38 26.61
C PHE A 46 7.94 -0.65 25.40
N GLU A 47 7.94 0.67 25.45
CA GLU A 47 8.68 1.51 24.50
C GLU A 47 10.18 1.29 24.72
N ILE A 48 10.77 0.36 23.97
CA ILE A 48 12.21 0.29 23.83
C ILE A 48 12.56 1.02 22.53
N ASP A 49 12.94 2.28 22.66
CA ASP A 49 13.51 3.05 21.56
C ASP A 49 14.93 2.50 21.27
N ILE A 50 15.05 1.62 20.27
CA ILE A 50 16.33 1.07 19.79
C ILE A 50 16.72 1.77 18.47
N SER A 51 16.49 3.06 18.37
CA SER A 51 17.00 3.82 17.23
C SER A 51 18.39 4.35 17.51
N PRO A 52 19.47 3.86 16.83
CA PRO A 52 20.83 4.37 17.01
C PRO A 52 21.05 5.80 16.48
N PHE A 53 20.07 6.34 15.76
CA PHE A 53 20.07 7.71 15.23
C PHE A 53 18.76 8.38 15.64
N GLY A 54 18.82 9.04 16.77
CA GLY A 54 17.67 9.62 17.44
C GLY A 54 16.90 10.65 16.63
N SER A 55 15.64 10.68 16.92
CA SER A 55 14.50 11.59 16.80
C SER A 55 13.30 10.90 16.17
N GLY A 56 12.80 9.87 16.81
CA GLY A 56 11.45 9.37 16.52
C GLY A 56 10.45 10.08 17.41
N LYS A 57 9.84 11.19 16.97
CA LYS A 57 8.45 11.41 17.30
C LYS A 57 7.72 10.17 16.80
N ASN A 58 7.00 9.48 17.67
CA ASN A 58 6.04 8.45 17.26
C ASN A 58 5.03 9.13 16.33
N LEU A 59 5.30 9.10 15.02
CA LEU A 59 4.35 9.59 14.03
C LEU A 59 3.16 8.64 14.09
N GLU A 60 2.06 9.09 14.66
CA GLU A 60 0.82 8.35 14.57
C GLU A 60 0.50 8.14 13.09
N GLY A 61 0.33 6.88 12.67
CA GLY A 61 0.03 6.56 11.29
C GLY A 61 -1.35 7.12 10.90
N ILE A 62 -1.42 7.76 9.74
CA ILE A 62 -2.68 8.23 9.15
C ILE A 62 -3.33 7.05 8.44
N GLN A 63 -4.48 6.60 8.91
CA GLN A 63 -5.21 5.55 8.21
C GLN A 63 -5.77 6.08 6.89
N LEU A 64 -5.37 5.47 5.78
CA LEU A 64 -5.72 5.91 4.42
C LEU A 64 -7.24 5.98 4.22
N ARG A 65 -7.98 4.93 4.61
CA ARG A 65 -9.43 4.90 4.50
C ARG A 65 -10.08 6.10 5.19
N THR A 66 -9.78 6.32 6.47
CA THR A 66 -10.35 7.43 7.24
C THR A 66 -9.99 8.79 6.65
N PHE A 67 -8.78 8.93 6.10
CA PHE A 67 -8.34 10.16 5.44
C PHE A 67 -9.19 10.44 4.19
N VAL A 68 -9.36 9.46 3.33
CA VAL A 68 -10.16 9.58 2.09
C VAL A 68 -11.63 9.84 2.42
N GLU A 69 -12.22 9.13 3.40
CA GLU A 69 -13.59 9.37 3.88
C GLU A 69 -13.80 10.83 4.32
N LYS A 70 -12.84 11.41 5.03
CA LYS A 70 -12.91 12.83 5.44
C LYS A 70 -12.84 13.79 4.25
N ILE A 71 -11.99 13.52 3.26
CA ILE A 71 -11.92 14.33 2.02
C ILE A 71 -13.24 14.27 1.27
N ASP A 72 -13.81 13.08 1.13
CA ASP A 72 -15.09 12.90 0.43
C ASP A 72 -16.24 13.56 1.22
N GLU A 73 -16.22 13.56 2.55
CA GLU A 73 -17.16 14.30 3.38
C GLU A 73 -17.07 15.82 3.15
N ILE A 74 -15.85 16.38 3.08
CA ILE A 74 -15.63 17.80 2.77
C ILE A 74 -16.21 18.14 1.40
N ALA A 75 -16.04 17.25 0.42
CA ALA A 75 -16.52 17.45 -0.95
C ALA A 75 -18.03 17.68 -1.02
N THR A 76 -18.81 17.01 -0.16
CA THR A 76 -20.28 17.08 -0.15
C THR A 76 -20.85 18.24 0.65
N LYS A 77 -20.08 18.88 1.56
CA LYS A 77 -20.57 19.97 2.42
C LYS A 77 -20.66 21.29 1.68
N GLU A 78 -21.86 21.81 1.52
CA GLU A 78 -22.11 23.09 0.81
C GLU A 78 -21.47 24.29 1.51
N ASN A 79 -21.40 24.29 2.85
CA ASN A 79 -20.82 25.37 3.65
C ASN A 79 -19.29 25.39 3.68
N ILE A 80 -18.62 24.40 3.11
CA ILE A 80 -17.16 24.37 2.96
C ILE A 80 -16.80 24.80 1.54
N LYS A 81 -15.98 25.85 1.45
CA LYS A 81 -15.50 26.40 0.18
C LYS A 81 -14.30 25.62 -0.36
N GLY A 82 -13.43 25.14 0.54
CA GLY A 82 -12.22 24.45 0.12
C GLY A 82 -11.40 23.91 1.29
N ILE A 83 -10.18 23.52 0.96
CA ILE A 83 -9.19 23.01 1.92
C ILE A 83 -7.88 23.78 1.80
N ILE A 84 -7.29 24.12 2.93
CA ILE A 84 -5.95 24.71 3.02
C ILE A 84 -5.03 23.64 3.64
N ILE A 85 -4.01 23.25 2.90
CA ILE A 85 -3.09 22.18 3.25
C ILE A 85 -1.72 22.76 3.59
N LYS A 86 -1.28 22.61 4.83
CA LYS A 86 0.14 22.77 5.18
C LYS A 86 0.87 21.47 4.89
N LEU A 87 1.73 21.48 3.89
CA LEU A 87 2.42 20.28 3.40
C LEU A 87 3.66 19.98 4.24
N GLY A 88 3.63 18.88 4.97
CA GLY A 88 4.75 18.26 5.65
C GLY A 88 5.38 17.09 4.85
N SER A 89 6.11 16.21 5.54
CA SER A 89 6.71 15.02 4.94
C SER A 89 5.71 13.86 4.89
N ILE A 90 5.46 13.32 3.70
CA ILE A 90 4.51 12.24 3.49
C ILE A 90 5.25 10.94 3.18
N GLN A 91 4.95 9.89 3.93
CA GLN A 91 5.44 8.54 3.69
C GLN A 91 4.27 7.66 3.24
N ALA A 92 4.26 7.35 1.97
CA ALA A 92 3.27 6.49 1.31
C ALA A 92 3.89 5.89 0.04
N GLY A 93 3.53 4.69 -0.31
CA GLY A 93 3.84 4.12 -1.62
C GLY A 93 3.04 4.78 -2.74
N PHE A 94 3.32 4.42 -3.98
CA PHE A 94 2.72 5.12 -5.12
C PHE A 94 1.24 4.79 -5.28
N GLY A 95 0.79 3.58 -4.92
CA GLY A 95 -0.63 3.20 -4.90
C GLY A 95 -1.43 4.07 -3.93
N LYS A 96 -0.99 4.17 -2.67
CA LYS A 96 -1.64 5.03 -1.65
C LYS A 96 -1.66 6.51 -2.07
N ARG A 97 -0.56 7.00 -2.66
CA ARG A 97 -0.50 8.37 -3.18
C ARG A 97 -1.50 8.60 -4.30
N LYS A 98 -1.75 7.59 -5.14
CA LYS A 98 -2.75 7.65 -6.20
C LYS A 98 -4.16 7.75 -5.62
N GLU A 99 -4.49 6.97 -4.58
CA GLU A 99 -5.78 7.08 -3.90
C GLU A 99 -6.00 8.46 -3.27
N ILE A 100 -4.97 9.02 -2.61
CA ILE A 100 -5.02 10.37 -2.03
C ILE A 100 -5.20 11.42 -3.14
N TYR A 101 -4.42 11.33 -4.22
CA TYR A 101 -4.55 12.21 -5.38
C TYR A 101 -5.96 12.16 -5.96
N ASN A 102 -6.51 10.97 -6.14
CA ASN A 102 -7.86 10.79 -6.65
C ASN A 102 -8.92 11.41 -5.71
N ALA A 103 -8.75 11.31 -4.39
CA ALA A 103 -9.63 11.95 -3.42
C ALA A 103 -9.60 13.48 -3.55
N PHE A 104 -8.42 14.09 -3.65
CA PHE A 104 -8.31 15.53 -3.89
C PHE A 104 -8.87 15.94 -5.26
N MET A 105 -8.71 15.12 -6.29
CA MET A 105 -9.33 15.40 -7.59
C MET A 105 -10.86 15.34 -7.53
N ARG A 106 -11.45 14.43 -6.75
CA ARG A 106 -12.91 14.44 -6.51
C ARG A 106 -13.34 15.72 -5.81
N LEU A 107 -12.61 16.14 -4.78
CA LEU A 107 -12.86 17.39 -4.06
C LEU A 107 -12.85 18.58 -5.02
N LYS A 108 -11.83 18.69 -5.87
CA LYS A 108 -11.72 19.73 -6.90
C LYS A 108 -12.87 19.69 -7.91
N ASN A 109 -13.24 18.50 -8.37
CA ASN A 109 -14.34 18.32 -9.34
C ASN A 109 -15.72 18.68 -8.76
N MET A 110 -15.88 18.68 -7.43
CA MET A 110 -17.05 19.19 -6.72
C MET A 110 -17.01 20.70 -6.51
N GLY A 111 -16.04 21.39 -7.11
CA GLY A 111 -15.90 22.85 -7.07
C GLY A 111 -15.26 23.39 -5.80
N LYS A 112 -14.60 22.55 -5.01
CA LYS A 112 -13.88 22.96 -3.81
C LYS A 112 -12.48 23.45 -4.17
N GLU A 113 -12.09 24.59 -3.59
CA GLU A 113 -10.76 25.16 -3.78
C GLU A 113 -9.70 24.41 -2.94
N ILE A 114 -8.53 24.18 -3.53
CA ILE A 114 -7.41 23.51 -2.85
C ILE A 114 -6.23 24.47 -2.82
N ILE A 115 -5.85 24.92 -1.64
CA ILE A 115 -4.71 25.81 -1.39
C ILE A 115 -3.65 25.03 -0.63
N VAL A 116 -2.40 25.08 -1.08
CA VAL A 116 -1.28 24.40 -0.43
C VAL A 116 -0.22 25.42 -0.03
N TYR A 117 0.35 25.24 1.15
CA TYR A 117 1.52 25.96 1.62
C TYR A 117 2.60 24.98 2.09
N SER A 118 3.86 25.24 1.77
CA SER A 118 5.00 24.50 2.27
C SER A 118 6.12 25.41 2.76
N ASP A 119 6.53 25.23 4.02
CA ASP A 119 7.69 25.90 4.62
C ASP A 119 8.93 24.99 4.65
N ARG A 120 8.89 23.85 3.95
CA ARG A 120 9.99 22.88 3.88
C ARG A 120 11.11 23.39 2.98
N TYR A 121 12.33 22.86 3.20
CA TYR A 121 13.47 23.11 2.35
C TYR A 121 13.25 22.64 0.91
N ASP A 122 12.54 21.51 0.73
CA ASP A 122 12.21 20.96 -0.58
C ASP A 122 10.82 20.31 -0.62
N ILE A 123 10.18 20.37 -1.75
CA ILE A 123 8.99 19.60 -2.11
C ILE A 123 9.45 18.47 -3.03
N SER A 124 9.44 17.23 -2.53
CA SER A 124 9.87 16.07 -3.32
C SER A 124 8.96 15.84 -4.53
N LYS A 125 9.45 15.15 -5.57
CA LYS A 125 8.65 14.79 -6.76
C LYS A 125 7.33 14.09 -6.42
N PHE A 126 7.33 13.23 -5.41
CA PHE A 126 6.14 12.50 -5.00
C PHE A 126 5.20 13.36 -4.14
N ASP A 127 5.72 14.32 -3.37
CA ASP A 127 4.89 15.29 -2.66
C ASP A 127 4.31 16.30 -3.65
N TYR A 128 5.11 16.77 -4.64
CA TYR A 128 4.60 17.61 -5.72
C TYR A 128 3.51 16.93 -6.55
N TYR A 129 3.69 15.64 -6.85
CA TYR A 129 2.66 14.84 -7.50
C TYR A 129 1.33 14.93 -6.75
N LEU A 130 1.34 14.75 -5.40
CA LEU A 130 0.14 14.82 -4.58
C LEU A 130 -0.56 16.18 -4.57
N ILE A 131 0.20 17.28 -4.70
CA ILE A 131 -0.35 18.63 -4.63
C ILE A 131 -0.51 19.26 -6.01
N SER A 132 -0.15 18.56 -7.09
CA SER A 132 -0.17 19.11 -8.45
C SER A 132 -1.56 19.55 -8.90
N MET A 133 -2.63 19.04 -8.29
CA MET A 133 -4.01 19.45 -8.57
C MET A 133 -4.43 20.74 -7.85
N ALA A 134 -3.63 21.26 -6.90
CA ALA A 134 -4.00 22.45 -6.13
C ALA A 134 -4.21 23.67 -7.03
N ASP A 135 -5.17 24.53 -6.66
CA ASP A 135 -5.46 25.77 -7.38
C ASP A 135 -4.38 26.81 -7.11
N THR A 136 -3.90 26.85 -5.87
CA THR A 136 -2.81 27.73 -5.45
C THR A 136 -1.78 26.93 -4.64
N ILE A 137 -0.51 27.08 -4.97
CA ILE A 137 0.61 26.51 -4.23
C ILE A 137 1.52 27.65 -3.79
N TYR A 138 1.54 27.88 -2.50
CA TYR A 138 2.49 28.79 -1.85
C TYR A 138 3.69 28.00 -1.31
N SER A 139 4.85 28.60 -1.32
CA SER A 139 6.04 28.02 -0.67
C SER A 139 6.81 29.10 0.10
N SER A 140 7.64 28.69 1.05
CA SER A 140 8.59 29.61 1.68
C SER A 140 9.67 30.07 0.70
N SER A 141 10.32 31.22 0.99
CA SER A 141 11.23 31.92 0.06
C SER A 141 12.45 31.12 -0.42
N HIS A 142 12.77 29.98 0.21
CA HIS A 142 13.91 29.13 -0.16
C HIS A 142 13.52 27.66 -0.39
N THR A 143 12.25 27.37 -0.59
CA THR A 143 11.78 26.02 -0.87
C THR A 143 12.14 25.63 -2.31
N ALA A 144 12.90 24.54 -2.44
CA ALA A 144 13.15 23.93 -3.75
C ALA A 144 11.97 23.05 -4.18
N VAL A 145 11.75 22.91 -5.49
CA VAL A 145 10.82 21.90 -6.05
C VAL A 145 11.63 20.82 -6.74
N ASP A 146 11.78 19.66 -6.05
CA ASP A 146 12.58 18.53 -6.55
C ASP A 146 11.77 17.66 -7.54
N LEU A 147 11.08 18.33 -8.49
CA LEU A 147 10.34 17.65 -9.55
C LEU A 147 11.31 17.22 -10.65
N LYS A 148 11.53 15.91 -10.73
CA LYS A 148 12.42 15.25 -11.71
C LYS A 148 11.91 13.86 -12.00
N GLY A 149 12.47 13.19 -13.01
CA GLY A 149 12.10 11.82 -13.36
C GLY A 149 12.29 10.82 -12.22
N ILE A 150 11.75 9.63 -12.38
CA ILE A 150 11.84 8.54 -11.42
C ILE A 150 13.10 7.73 -11.71
N ASN A 151 13.88 7.41 -10.67
CA ASN A 151 14.96 6.43 -10.76
C ASN A 151 14.72 5.26 -9.81
N MET A 152 15.20 4.09 -10.16
CA MET A 152 15.22 2.90 -9.33
C MET A 152 16.67 2.45 -9.14
N GLU A 153 17.10 2.36 -7.89
CA GLU A 153 18.44 1.88 -7.51
C GLU A 153 18.32 0.54 -6.80
N PHE A 154 19.24 -0.36 -7.13
CA PHE A 154 19.25 -1.71 -6.59
C PHE A 154 20.50 -1.94 -5.77
N LEU A 155 20.33 -2.38 -4.53
CA LEU A 155 21.41 -2.82 -3.67
C LEU A 155 21.81 -4.25 -4.00
N PHE A 156 23.12 -4.53 -4.05
CA PHE A 156 23.66 -5.88 -4.25
C PHE A 156 24.63 -6.23 -3.14
N LEU A 157 24.36 -7.34 -2.45
CA LEU A 157 25.14 -7.82 -1.30
C LEU A 157 26.16 -8.89 -1.68
N ARG A 158 26.19 -9.36 -2.93
CA ARG A 158 27.08 -10.45 -3.36
C ARG A 158 28.55 -10.21 -3.00
N GLY A 159 29.06 -8.99 -3.21
CA GLY A 159 30.45 -8.65 -2.86
C GLY A 159 30.76 -8.76 -1.37
N LEU A 160 29.81 -8.31 -0.53
CA LEU A 160 29.91 -8.45 0.92
C LEU A 160 29.90 -9.93 1.34
N LEU A 161 28.97 -10.70 0.82
CA LEU A 161 28.84 -12.13 1.12
C LEU A 161 30.09 -12.92 0.70
N ASP A 162 30.66 -12.62 -0.48
CA ASP A 162 31.93 -13.21 -0.92
C ASP A 162 33.07 -12.91 0.08
N THR A 163 33.17 -11.67 0.55
CA THR A 163 34.18 -11.25 1.53
C THR A 163 34.02 -11.96 2.87
N MET A 164 32.78 -12.20 3.28
CA MET A 164 32.44 -12.90 4.51
C MET A 164 32.45 -14.43 4.38
N TYR A 165 32.77 -15.00 3.21
CA TYR A 165 32.69 -16.44 2.94
C TYR A 165 31.29 -17.02 3.14
N ILE A 166 30.24 -16.23 2.96
CA ILE A 166 28.83 -16.66 3.02
C ILE A 166 28.36 -16.97 1.60
N VAL A 167 27.81 -18.15 1.40
CA VAL A 167 27.35 -18.59 0.08
C VAL A 167 25.82 -18.50 0.01
N PRO A 168 25.26 -17.61 -0.81
CA PRO A 168 23.82 -17.62 -1.07
C PRO A 168 23.47 -18.79 -2.00
N GLU A 169 22.49 -19.57 -1.59
CA GLU A 169 21.92 -20.66 -2.36
C GLU A 169 20.49 -20.28 -2.72
N VAL A 170 20.28 -20.08 -4.02
CA VAL A 170 18.98 -19.65 -4.55
C VAL A 170 18.54 -20.63 -5.63
N ILE A 171 17.33 -21.13 -5.52
CA ILE A 171 16.66 -21.97 -6.51
C ILE A 171 15.35 -21.29 -6.84
N ARG A 172 15.06 -21.08 -8.12
CA ARG A 172 13.90 -20.33 -8.59
C ARG A 172 13.39 -20.86 -9.92
N VAL A 173 12.12 -20.66 -10.18
CA VAL A 173 11.46 -21.13 -11.41
C VAL A 173 11.94 -20.41 -12.67
N SER A 174 12.39 -19.15 -12.56
CA SER A 174 12.85 -18.36 -13.68
C SER A 174 13.78 -17.21 -13.26
N PRO A 175 14.59 -16.65 -14.18
CA PRO A 175 15.40 -15.46 -13.92
C PRO A 175 14.60 -14.21 -13.56
N TYR A 176 13.33 -14.08 -13.99
CA TYR A 176 12.47 -12.95 -13.65
C TYR A 176 12.00 -12.98 -12.19
N LYS A 177 11.98 -14.14 -11.51
CA LYS A 177 11.77 -14.20 -10.05
C LYS A 177 13.01 -13.70 -9.33
N SER A 178 13.19 -12.39 -9.34
CA SER A 178 14.45 -11.68 -9.04
C SER A 178 14.72 -11.38 -7.56
N ALA A 179 13.83 -11.78 -6.64
CA ALA A 179 13.99 -11.48 -5.21
C ALA A 179 15.34 -11.96 -4.61
N GLY A 180 15.95 -13.01 -5.19
CA GLY A 180 17.27 -13.49 -4.79
C GLY A 180 18.46 -12.77 -5.43
N ASP A 181 18.25 -11.89 -6.40
CA ASP A 181 19.34 -11.26 -7.17
C ASP A 181 20.23 -10.33 -6.34
N ILE A 182 19.66 -9.71 -5.33
CA ILE A 182 20.40 -8.92 -4.33
C ILE A 182 21.57 -9.74 -3.68
N LEU A 183 21.37 -11.06 -3.53
CA LEU A 183 22.36 -11.97 -2.94
C LEU A 183 23.27 -12.61 -3.99
N LEU A 184 22.75 -12.86 -5.20
CA LEU A 184 23.47 -13.58 -6.26
C LEU A 184 24.36 -12.69 -7.12
N ASN A 185 23.93 -11.47 -7.42
CA ASN A 185 24.51 -10.62 -8.44
C ASN A 185 25.26 -9.43 -7.82
N LYS A 186 26.19 -8.82 -8.60
CA LYS A 186 26.86 -7.55 -8.26
C LYS A 186 26.32 -6.38 -9.08
N LYS A 187 25.38 -6.64 -9.99
CA LYS A 187 24.73 -5.66 -10.85
C LYS A 187 23.40 -6.22 -11.35
N ILE A 188 22.57 -5.37 -11.91
CA ILE A 188 21.26 -5.71 -12.48
C ILE A 188 21.44 -6.74 -13.62
N SER A 189 20.66 -7.84 -13.58
CA SER A 189 20.57 -8.80 -14.68
C SER A 189 19.78 -8.23 -15.86
N LYS A 190 19.86 -8.89 -17.02
CA LYS A 190 19.10 -8.48 -18.21
C LYS A 190 17.59 -8.53 -17.96
N GLU A 191 17.14 -9.61 -17.35
CA GLU A 191 15.73 -9.87 -17.05
C GLU A 191 15.16 -8.85 -16.05
N VAL A 192 15.91 -8.53 -15.00
CA VAL A 192 15.54 -7.47 -14.05
C VAL A 192 15.48 -6.13 -14.76
N LYS A 193 16.49 -5.81 -15.59
CA LYS A 193 16.50 -4.53 -16.31
C LYS A 193 15.30 -4.41 -17.25
N GLU A 194 14.96 -5.47 -17.98
CA GLU A 194 13.79 -5.50 -18.86
C GLU A 194 12.50 -5.22 -18.09
N ASN A 195 12.20 -6.04 -17.07
CA ASN A 195 10.96 -5.99 -16.34
C ASN A 195 10.79 -4.68 -15.53
N TYR A 196 11.85 -4.26 -14.82
CA TYR A 196 11.78 -3.01 -14.05
C TYR A 196 11.82 -1.74 -14.91
N SER A 197 12.37 -1.80 -16.15
CA SER A 197 12.26 -0.67 -17.07
C SER A 197 10.83 -0.47 -17.55
N GLU A 198 10.08 -1.53 -17.79
CA GLU A 198 8.66 -1.48 -18.13
C GLU A 198 7.86 -0.85 -16.97
N LEU A 199 8.02 -1.38 -15.76
CA LEU A 199 7.38 -0.83 -14.56
C LEU A 199 7.73 0.65 -14.32
N LEU A 200 8.99 1.02 -14.51
CA LEU A 200 9.45 2.41 -14.35
C LEU A 200 8.77 3.35 -15.36
N ASN A 201 8.63 2.90 -16.62
CA ASN A 201 7.96 3.66 -17.66
C ASN A 201 6.47 3.85 -17.35
N ASP A 202 5.80 2.81 -16.84
CA ASP A 202 4.41 2.91 -16.42
C ASP A 202 4.24 3.93 -15.29
N PHE A 203 5.08 3.85 -14.25
CA PHE A 203 5.05 4.79 -13.14
C PHE A 203 5.31 6.24 -13.58
N TYR A 204 6.27 6.42 -14.49
CA TYR A 204 6.56 7.73 -15.05
C TYR A 204 5.39 8.26 -15.86
N SER A 205 4.75 7.42 -16.68
CA SER A 205 3.58 7.80 -17.48
C SER A 205 2.41 8.22 -16.59
N ILE A 206 2.09 7.45 -15.54
CA ILE A 206 1.05 7.78 -14.56
C ILE A 206 1.35 9.13 -13.89
N MET A 207 2.60 9.35 -13.46
CA MET A 207 3.01 10.62 -12.84
C MET A 207 2.84 11.80 -13.81
N VAL A 208 3.25 11.65 -15.06
CA VAL A 208 3.13 12.68 -16.09
C VAL A 208 1.66 13.00 -16.39
N GLU A 209 0.83 11.98 -16.58
CA GLU A 209 -0.60 12.14 -16.88
C GLU A 209 -1.35 12.84 -15.74
N ASP A 210 -1.11 12.43 -14.51
CA ASP A 210 -1.78 13.01 -13.35
C ASP A 210 -1.33 14.46 -13.11
N ILE A 211 -0.03 14.77 -13.19
CA ILE A 211 0.47 16.16 -13.08
C ILE A 211 -0.09 17.02 -14.22
N SER A 212 -0.07 16.51 -15.45
CA SER A 212 -0.67 17.17 -16.61
C SER A 212 -2.13 17.53 -16.36
N LYS A 213 -2.92 16.57 -15.89
CA LYS A 213 -4.34 16.75 -15.57
C LYS A 213 -4.54 17.73 -14.40
N GLY A 214 -3.75 17.60 -13.34
CA GLY A 214 -3.86 18.47 -12.15
C GLY A 214 -3.55 19.93 -12.46
N ARG A 215 -2.50 20.19 -13.28
CA ARG A 215 -2.03 21.53 -13.64
C ARG A 215 -2.70 22.10 -14.91
N GLY A 216 -3.44 21.27 -15.66
CA GLY A 216 -4.03 21.68 -16.94
C GLY A 216 -3.00 21.87 -18.06
N TRP A 217 -1.84 21.22 -17.98
CA TRP A 217 -0.77 21.27 -18.98
C TRP A 217 -0.94 20.17 -20.03
N SER A 218 -0.28 20.32 -21.18
CA SER A 218 -0.14 19.21 -22.11
C SER A 218 0.85 18.15 -21.59
N LEU A 219 0.74 16.91 -22.06
CA LEU A 219 1.68 15.84 -21.70
C LEU A 219 3.13 16.20 -22.09
N GLU A 220 3.31 16.84 -23.26
CA GLU A 220 4.64 17.28 -23.74
C GLU A 220 5.24 18.37 -22.84
N GLU A 221 4.43 19.35 -22.46
CA GLU A 221 4.85 20.41 -21.54
C GLU A 221 5.22 19.83 -20.18
N THR A 222 4.40 18.95 -19.63
CA THR A 222 4.67 18.28 -18.36
C THR A 222 5.98 17.50 -18.39
N LYS A 223 6.24 16.71 -19.44
CA LYS A 223 7.51 16.01 -19.62
C LYS A 223 8.69 16.97 -19.66
N LYS A 224 8.57 18.05 -20.45
CA LYS A 224 9.62 19.06 -20.54
C LYS A 224 9.91 19.72 -19.20
N ILE A 225 8.88 20.00 -18.41
CA ILE A 225 9.04 20.55 -17.06
C ILE A 225 9.76 19.54 -16.16
N ILE A 226 9.37 18.28 -16.16
CA ILE A 226 10.04 17.24 -15.38
C ILE A 226 11.50 17.04 -15.82
N ASP A 227 11.78 17.04 -17.11
CA ASP A 227 13.13 16.87 -17.68
C ASP A 227 14.08 18.03 -17.35
N ASN A 228 13.54 19.24 -17.16
CA ASN A 228 14.31 20.42 -16.79
C ASN A 228 14.53 20.56 -15.27
N GLY A 229 13.83 19.76 -14.45
CA GLY A 229 14.02 19.76 -12.99
C GLY A 229 15.32 19.10 -12.55
N PRO A 230 15.69 19.23 -11.28
CA PRO A 230 14.95 19.90 -10.21
C PRO A 230 15.07 21.43 -10.23
N TYR A 231 14.12 22.12 -9.59
CA TYR A 231 14.04 23.58 -9.50
C TYR A 231 14.49 24.03 -8.11
N TYR A 232 15.73 24.48 -8.00
CA TYR A 232 16.31 24.91 -6.73
C TYR A 232 16.00 26.38 -6.38
N SER A 233 15.56 27.16 -7.35
CA SER A 233 15.18 28.55 -7.17
C SER A 233 13.67 28.72 -7.20
N ASN A 234 13.11 29.42 -6.19
CA ASN A 234 11.69 29.79 -6.21
C ASN A 234 11.31 30.55 -7.45
N GLN A 235 12.19 31.44 -7.94
CA GLN A 235 11.88 32.21 -9.14
C GLN A 235 11.73 31.32 -10.38
N GLU A 236 12.55 30.27 -10.51
CA GLU A 236 12.40 29.30 -11.59
C GLU A 236 11.09 28.51 -11.44
N ALA A 237 10.75 28.09 -10.22
CA ALA A 237 9.52 27.37 -9.93
C ALA A 237 8.26 28.23 -10.19
N ILE A 238 8.30 29.53 -9.86
CA ILE A 238 7.23 30.49 -10.17
C ILE A 238 7.13 30.70 -11.69
N ASN A 239 8.26 30.95 -12.36
CA ASN A 239 8.28 31.18 -13.81
C ASN A 239 7.78 29.96 -14.61
N THR A 240 7.89 28.77 -14.03
CA THR A 240 7.43 27.52 -14.62
C THR A 240 6.01 27.15 -14.16
N ASN A 241 5.37 28.00 -13.35
CA ASN A 241 4.06 27.77 -12.76
C ASN A 241 3.98 26.48 -11.89
N LEU A 242 5.10 26.03 -11.34
CA LEU A 242 5.12 24.94 -10.37
C LEU A 242 4.55 25.39 -9.02
N ILE A 243 4.89 26.60 -8.60
CA ILE A 243 4.31 27.28 -7.45
C ILE A 243 3.72 28.62 -7.89
N SER A 244 2.74 29.10 -7.15
CA SER A 244 2.04 30.35 -7.46
C SER A 244 2.83 31.56 -6.97
N GLU A 245 3.30 31.50 -5.73
CA GLU A 245 4.01 32.59 -5.08
C GLU A 245 4.87 32.06 -3.91
N ALA A 246 5.92 32.82 -3.55
CA ALA A 246 6.70 32.57 -2.36
C ALA A 246 6.31 33.55 -1.26
N ILE A 247 5.86 33.04 -0.13
CA ILE A 247 5.43 33.82 1.04
C ILE A 247 6.10 33.30 2.30
N TYR A 248 6.34 34.18 3.27
CA TYR A 248 6.90 33.81 4.57
C TYR A 248 5.85 33.11 5.47
N PRO A 249 6.27 32.36 6.51
CA PRO A 249 5.34 31.72 7.44
C PRO A 249 4.38 32.69 8.14
N ASP A 250 4.85 33.89 8.50
CA ASP A 250 4.04 34.95 9.10
C ASP A 250 2.99 35.50 8.12
N GLU A 251 3.35 35.69 6.86
CA GLU A 251 2.41 36.08 5.80
C GLU A 251 1.34 35.00 5.58
N PHE A 252 1.72 33.71 5.68
CA PHE A 252 0.76 32.63 5.61
C PHE A 252 -0.16 32.59 6.83
N GLU A 253 0.35 32.88 8.03
CA GLU A 253 -0.49 33.01 9.24
C GLU A 253 -1.47 34.19 9.12
N GLU A 254 -1.04 35.33 8.55
CA GLU A 254 -1.93 36.45 8.24
C GLU A 254 -3.00 36.08 7.22
N PHE A 255 -2.62 35.30 6.17
CA PHE A 255 -3.56 34.78 5.20
C PHE A 255 -4.63 33.89 5.86
N LEU A 256 -4.26 32.97 6.77
CA LEU A 256 -5.18 32.11 7.49
C LEU A 256 -6.15 32.91 8.40
N ASN A 257 -5.65 33.98 9.04
CA ASN A 257 -6.42 34.80 9.97
C ASN A 257 -7.18 35.96 9.29
N SER A 258 -7.18 36.03 7.96
CA SER A 258 -7.90 37.08 7.24
C SER A 258 -9.41 36.93 7.36
N ASP A 259 -10.15 38.04 7.32
CA ASP A 259 -11.62 38.05 7.41
C ASP A 259 -12.31 37.25 6.27
N ASN A 260 -11.55 36.86 5.25
CA ASN A 260 -12.05 36.08 4.11
C ASN A 260 -12.08 34.56 4.36
N HIS A 261 -11.44 34.09 5.44
CA HIS A 261 -11.34 32.66 5.75
C HIS A 261 -11.91 32.38 7.14
N ASN A 262 -12.91 31.53 7.21
CA ASN A 262 -13.33 30.91 8.46
C ASN A 262 -12.74 29.49 8.52
N ILE A 263 -11.78 29.29 9.38
CA ILE A 263 -10.99 28.06 9.43
C ILE A 263 -11.67 27.03 10.33
N VAL A 264 -11.88 25.84 9.80
CA VAL A 264 -12.33 24.65 10.50
C VAL A 264 -11.17 23.68 10.60
N ASP A 265 -10.84 23.21 11.80
CA ASP A 265 -9.74 22.27 11.97
C ASP A 265 -10.10 20.89 11.40
N TRP A 266 -9.12 20.22 10.76
CA TRP A 266 -9.28 18.87 10.19
C TRP A 266 -9.81 17.85 11.20
N SER A 267 -9.49 17.98 12.48
CA SER A 267 -9.97 17.07 13.54
C SER A 267 -11.48 17.16 13.77
N GLU A 268 -12.10 18.29 13.42
CA GLU A 268 -13.54 18.50 13.56
C GLU A 268 -14.33 17.82 12.43
N ILE A 269 -13.68 17.49 11.31
CA ILE A 269 -14.30 16.73 10.24
C ILE A 269 -14.41 15.27 10.66
N GLN A 270 -15.64 14.83 10.84
CA GLN A 270 -15.95 13.43 11.11
C GLN A 270 -16.53 12.80 9.85
N PRO A 271 -16.08 11.61 9.46
CA PRO A 271 -16.81 10.83 8.47
C PRO A 271 -18.25 10.67 8.95
N ASN A 272 -19.21 10.77 8.05
CA ASN A 272 -20.62 10.62 8.42
C ASN A 272 -20.85 9.21 8.99
N ASN A 273 -20.80 9.09 10.30
CA ASN A 273 -21.26 7.91 11.00
C ASN A 273 -22.78 8.09 11.19
N TYR A 274 -23.57 7.51 10.31
CA TYR A 274 -25.04 7.56 10.32
C TYR A 274 -25.68 6.84 11.53
N TYR A 275 -24.97 6.75 12.66
CA TYR A 275 -25.47 6.11 13.88
C TYR A 275 -26.50 6.91 14.65
N MET A 276 -26.91 8.06 14.14
CA MET A 276 -27.60 8.98 15.01
C MET A 276 -29.07 8.75 15.11
N HIS A 277 -29.78 7.94 14.63
CA HIS A 277 -31.24 7.75 14.88
C HIS A 277 -31.88 6.63 14.05
N ASP A 278 -31.21 5.50 13.92
CA ASP A 278 -31.90 4.39 13.29
C ASP A 278 -32.80 3.67 14.32
N TRP A 279 -34.07 3.98 14.25
CA TRP A 279 -35.14 3.22 14.88
C TRP A 279 -35.61 2.08 13.97
N ALA A 280 -34.89 1.82 12.88
CA ALA A 280 -35.21 0.72 11.98
C ALA A 280 -34.89 -0.61 12.66
N PRO A 281 -35.82 -1.57 12.67
CA PRO A 281 -35.61 -2.87 13.27
C PRO A 281 -34.69 -3.80 12.45
N GLU A 282 -34.29 -3.39 11.26
CA GLU A 282 -33.40 -4.15 10.40
C GLU A 282 -31.97 -3.58 10.51
N GLU A 283 -31.01 -4.46 10.84
CA GLU A 283 -29.60 -4.09 10.80
C GLU A 283 -29.22 -3.73 9.34
N SER A 284 -28.63 -2.55 9.15
CA SER A 284 -28.08 -2.17 7.85
C SER A 284 -27.11 -3.26 7.33
N PRO A 285 -27.11 -3.54 6.03
CA PRO A 285 -26.20 -4.53 5.48
C PRO A 285 -24.74 -4.13 5.74
N LYS A 286 -23.90 -5.11 6.03
CA LYS A 286 -22.48 -4.89 6.37
C LYS A 286 -21.58 -5.42 5.27
N ILE A 287 -20.50 -4.69 5.00
CA ILE A 287 -19.38 -5.17 4.20
C ILE A 287 -18.16 -5.28 5.12
N ALA A 288 -17.57 -6.48 5.17
CA ALA A 288 -16.34 -6.68 5.93
C ALA A 288 -15.14 -6.23 5.10
N ILE A 289 -14.26 -5.41 5.70
CA ILE A 289 -12.95 -5.12 5.13
C ILE A 289 -11.93 -5.92 5.92
N VAL A 290 -11.25 -6.85 5.25
CA VAL A 290 -10.16 -7.65 5.84
C VAL A 290 -8.84 -7.11 5.31
N TYR A 291 -8.00 -6.58 6.20
CA TYR A 291 -6.70 -6.04 5.85
C TYR A 291 -5.63 -7.15 5.86
N ALA A 292 -5.06 -7.42 4.69
CA ALA A 292 -4.00 -8.40 4.46
C ALA A 292 -2.67 -7.65 4.18
N VAL A 293 -2.01 -7.20 5.24
CA VAL A 293 -0.89 -6.25 5.18
C VAL A 293 0.39 -6.87 5.74
N GLY A 294 1.49 -6.74 4.99
CA GLY A 294 2.82 -7.19 5.42
C GLY A 294 3.27 -8.51 4.82
N GLY A 295 4.38 -9.06 5.33
CA GLY A 295 4.94 -10.33 4.87
C GLY A 295 4.11 -11.52 5.33
N ILE A 296 3.78 -12.45 4.42
CA ILE A 296 2.93 -13.62 4.71
C ILE A 296 3.75 -14.69 5.43
N MET A 297 3.29 -15.10 6.62
CA MET A 297 3.93 -16.13 7.43
C MET A 297 2.90 -17.02 8.13
N SER A 298 3.32 -18.20 8.54
CA SER A 298 2.46 -19.08 9.34
C SER A 298 2.31 -18.55 10.76
N GLY A 299 1.08 -18.60 11.30
CA GLY A 299 0.75 -18.22 12.67
C GLY A 299 -0.12 -16.97 12.76
N GLU A 300 0.00 -16.24 13.85
CA GLU A 300 -0.76 -15.01 14.10
C GLU A 300 -0.08 -13.79 13.51
N SER A 301 -0.88 -12.80 13.11
CA SER A 301 -0.38 -11.50 12.68
C SER A 301 0.25 -10.72 13.84
N ASN A 302 1.35 -10.04 13.59
CA ASN A 302 1.99 -9.17 14.57
C ASN A 302 2.72 -7.99 13.90
N PRO A 303 3.02 -6.91 14.63
CA PRO A 303 3.68 -5.74 14.06
C PRO A 303 5.14 -5.96 13.64
N GLY A 304 5.69 -7.19 13.88
CA GLY A 304 7.08 -7.51 13.56
C GLY A 304 8.12 -6.78 14.45
N ALA A 305 9.25 -7.42 14.70
CA ALA A 305 10.31 -6.90 15.57
C ALA A 305 11.05 -5.68 14.97
N THR A 306 10.96 -5.47 13.66
CA THR A 306 11.64 -4.40 12.90
C THR A 306 10.68 -3.31 12.42
N GLY A 307 9.43 -3.27 12.93
CA GLY A 307 8.40 -2.36 12.45
C GLY A 307 7.72 -2.79 11.13
N SER A 308 8.17 -3.89 10.50
CA SER A 308 7.50 -4.49 9.36
C SER A 308 6.35 -5.37 9.83
N SER A 309 5.14 -5.13 9.32
CA SER A 309 3.97 -5.97 9.65
C SER A 309 4.17 -7.40 9.16
N ILE A 310 3.81 -8.36 10.00
CA ILE A 310 3.70 -9.77 9.64
C ILE A 310 2.22 -10.11 9.53
N MET A 311 1.82 -10.57 8.35
CA MET A 311 0.51 -11.12 8.06
C MET A 311 0.51 -12.62 8.39
N GLY A 312 -0.14 -13.01 9.47
CA GLY A 312 -0.29 -14.41 9.87
C GLY A 312 -1.50 -15.06 9.19
N ASP A 313 -1.29 -16.25 8.61
CA ASP A 313 -2.35 -17.02 7.96
C ASP A 313 -3.52 -17.32 8.88
N LYS A 314 -3.28 -17.63 10.15
CA LYS A 314 -4.34 -17.90 11.14
C LYS A 314 -5.24 -16.69 11.36
N THR A 315 -4.66 -15.51 11.48
CA THR A 315 -5.42 -14.27 11.70
C THR A 315 -6.31 -13.95 10.50
N ILE A 316 -5.75 -14.05 9.28
CA ILE A 316 -6.48 -13.69 8.06
C ILE A 316 -7.55 -14.72 7.73
N THR A 317 -7.24 -16.02 7.83
CA THR A 317 -8.25 -17.08 7.59
C THR A 317 -9.40 -17.01 8.58
N GLU A 318 -9.12 -16.73 9.85
CA GLU A 318 -10.17 -16.57 10.85
C GLU A 318 -11.03 -15.34 10.57
N ALA A 319 -10.44 -14.20 10.17
CA ALA A 319 -11.19 -12.99 9.81
C ALA A 319 -12.12 -13.23 8.61
N ILE A 320 -11.62 -13.88 7.54
CA ILE A 320 -12.43 -14.22 6.37
C ILE A 320 -13.55 -15.19 6.75
N ARG A 321 -13.26 -16.22 7.56
CA ARG A 321 -14.26 -17.20 8.03
C ARG A 321 -15.36 -16.53 8.84
N GLN A 322 -15.01 -15.69 9.80
CA GLN A 322 -15.99 -14.95 10.61
C GLN A 322 -16.87 -14.06 9.75
N ALA A 323 -16.27 -13.36 8.77
CA ALA A 323 -17.02 -12.55 7.81
C ALA A 323 -17.96 -13.41 6.96
N ARG A 324 -17.51 -14.58 6.49
CA ARG A 324 -18.34 -15.51 5.70
C ARG A 324 -19.51 -16.08 6.51
N GLU A 325 -19.30 -16.42 7.76
CA GLU A 325 -20.32 -17.04 8.62
C GLU A 325 -21.33 -16.03 9.20
N ASN A 326 -20.96 -14.76 9.31
CA ASN A 326 -21.83 -13.72 9.83
C ASN A 326 -22.90 -13.32 8.79
N LYS A 327 -24.18 -13.53 9.11
CA LYS A 327 -25.32 -13.28 8.23
C LYS A 327 -25.56 -11.79 7.90
N SER A 328 -25.13 -10.88 8.78
CA SER A 328 -25.25 -9.44 8.54
C SER A 328 -24.24 -8.93 7.53
N ILE A 329 -23.10 -9.61 7.36
CA ILE A 329 -22.10 -9.30 6.34
C ILE A 329 -22.56 -9.86 4.99
N LYS A 330 -22.63 -9.01 3.97
CA LYS A 330 -23.15 -9.35 2.63
C LYS A 330 -22.06 -9.57 1.59
N ALA A 331 -20.91 -8.92 1.77
CA ALA A 331 -19.72 -9.08 0.94
C ALA A 331 -18.45 -8.86 1.74
N ILE A 332 -17.31 -9.25 1.20
CA ILE A 332 -15.98 -9.08 1.80
C ILE A 332 -15.10 -8.30 0.83
N VAL A 333 -14.45 -7.28 1.32
CA VAL A 333 -13.33 -6.62 0.63
C VAL A 333 -12.03 -7.10 1.27
N LEU A 334 -11.19 -7.80 0.50
CA LEU A 334 -9.86 -8.21 0.93
C LEU A 334 -8.85 -7.14 0.46
N ARG A 335 -8.45 -6.27 1.38
CA ARG A 335 -7.47 -5.21 1.10
C ARG A 335 -6.06 -5.76 1.28
N ILE A 336 -5.29 -5.82 0.19
CA ILE A 336 -3.95 -6.43 0.17
C ILE A 336 -2.87 -5.37 0.00
N ASP A 337 -1.87 -5.40 0.89
CA ASP A 337 -0.61 -4.65 0.77
C ASP A 337 0.55 -5.56 1.19
N SER A 338 0.98 -6.44 0.28
CA SER A 338 1.92 -7.52 0.56
C SER A 338 2.77 -7.91 -0.64
N GLY A 339 4.07 -8.00 -0.44
CA GLY A 339 5.00 -8.59 -1.42
C GLY A 339 5.02 -10.13 -1.44
N GLY A 340 4.16 -10.79 -0.63
CA GLY A 340 4.10 -12.23 -0.49
C GLY A 340 4.87 -12.77 0.71
N GLY A 341 5.23 -14.06 0.67
CA GLY A 341 5.92 -14.74 1.77
C GLY A 341 5.85 -16.25 1.66
N SER A 342 5.48 -16.93 2.75
CA SER A 342 5.37 -18.38 2.83
C SER A 342 4.31 -18.93 1.86
N VAL A 343 4.69 -19.91 1.04
CA VAL A 343 3.78 -20.62 0.12
C VAL A 343 2.65 -21.26 0.90
N LEU A 344 2.96 -22.03 1.95
CA LEU A 344 1.97 -22.68 2.79
C LEU A 344 0.96 -21.70 3.40
N ALA A 345 1.45 -20.61 3.98
CA ALA A 345 0.57 -19.61 4.59
C ALA A 345 -0.32 -18.91 3.55
N SER A 346 0.22 -18.63 2.36
CA SER A 346 -0.54 -18.08 1.24
C SER A 346 -1.63 -19.05 0.78
N ASP A 347 -1.33 -20.33 0.70
CA ASP A 347 -2.28 -21.38 0.33
C ASP A 347 -3.43 -21.51 1.34
N MET A 348 -3.13 -21.43 2.64
CA MET A 348 -4.16 -21.44 3.68
C MET A 348 -5.12 -20.25 3.55
N ILE A 349 -4.62 -19.05 3.27
CA ILE A 349 -5.46 -17.85 3.08
C ILE A 349 -6.26 -17.99 1.78
N TRP A 350 -5.61 -18.36 0.67
CA TRP A 350 -6.29 -18.62 -0.59
C TRP A 350 -7.43 -19.64 -0.43
N ARG A 351 -7.21 -20.73 0.28
CA ARG A 351 -8.22 -21.75 0.52
C ARG A 351 -9.47 -21.19 1.21
N GLU A 352 -9.32 -20.26 2.14
CA GLU A 352 -10.47 -19.65 2.80
C GLU A 352 -11.21 -18.66 1.89
N VAL A 353 -10.47 -17.94 1.00
CA VAL A 353 -11.08 -17.12 -0.06
C VAL A 353 -11.87 -18.02 -1.02
N HIS A 354 -11.25 -19.06 -1.56
CA HIS A 354 -11.88 -20.03 -2.45
C HIS A 354 -13.19 -20.60 -1.86
N ARG A 355 -13.15 -21.05 -0.59
CA ARG A 355 -14.35 -21.55 0.11
C ARG A 355 -15.45 -20.50 0.26
N THR A 356 -15.09 -19.23 0.26
CA THR A 356 -16.03 -18.12 0.40
C THR A 356 -16.73 -17.80 -0.91
N VAL A 357 -16.02 -17.90 -2.03
CA VAL A 357 -16.56 -17.62 -3.36
C VAL A 357 -17.16 -18.84 -4.06
N ASP A 358 -16.89 -20.07 -3.59
CA ASP A 358 -17.39 -21.31 -4.19
C ASP A 358 -18.93 -21.28 -4.27
N GLU A 359 -19.47 -21.43 -5.48
CA GLU A 359 -20.91 -21.39 -5.75
C GLU A 359 -21.69 -22.49 -5.03
N ASN A 360 -21.04 -23.60 -4.70
CA ASN A 360 -21.64 -24.70 -3.94
C ASN A 360 -21.58 -24.47 -2.42
N SER A 361 -20.92 -23.40 -1.97
CA SER A 361 -20.83 -23.08 -0.55
C SER A 361 -22.16 -22.56 -0.01
N LYS A 362 -22.63 -23.13 1.08
CA LYS A 362 -23.88 -22.72 1.75
C LYS A 362 -23.88 -21.26 2.19
N ASN A 363 -22.71 -20.73 2.49
CA ASN A 363 -22.48 -19.36 2.98
C ASN A 363 -21.65 -18.54 1.99
N ARG A 364 -21.83 -18.76 0.67
CA ARG A 364 -21.16 -18.00 -0.38
C ARG A 364 -21.35 -16.50 -0.18
N LYS A 365 -20.29 -15.75 -0.33
CA LYS A 365 -20.30 -14.27 -0.35
C LYS A 365 -19.38 -13.75 -1.43
N PRO A 366 -19.73 -12.65 -2.07
CA PRO A 366 -18.82 -11.95 -2.96
C PRO A 366 -17.56 -11.55 -2.20
N VAL A 367 -16.39 -11.82 -2.78
CA VAL A 367 -15.08 -11.36 -2.32
C VAL A 367 -14.49 -10.47 -3.39
N ILE A 368 -14.25 -9.23 -3.05
CA ILE A 368 -13.59 -8.25 -3.90
C ILE A 368 -12.20 -7.98 -3.35
N VAL A 369 -11.18 -8.21 -4.16
CA VAL A 369 -9.80 -7.85 -3.81
C VAL A 369 -9.54 -6.39 -4.19
N SER A 370 -8.98 -5.64 -3.24
CA SER A 370 -8.44 -4.30 -3.45
C SER A 370 -6.94 -4.31 -3.16
N MET A 371 -6.14 -4.09 -4.19
CA MET A 371 -4.68 -4.04 -4.05
C MET A 371 -4.20 -2.61 -3.80
N SER A 372 -3.35 -2.43 -2.78
CA SER A 372 -2.76 -1.15 -2.39
C SER A 372 -1.44 -0.88 -3.13
N ASP A 373 -0.37 -0.57 -2.41
CA ASP A 373 0.94 -0.32 -3.04
C ASP A 373 1.52 -1.57 -3.70
N VAL A 374 1.39 -2.72 -3.05
CA VAL A 374 1.93 -4.01 -3.52
C VAL A 374 0.95 -5.15 -3.25
N ALA A 375 0.72 -6.00 -4.25
CA ALA A 375 0.05 -7.29 -4.08
C ALA A 375 0.71 -8.30 -5.02
N ALA A 376 1.87 -8.83 -4.63
CA ALA A 376 2.73 -9.63 -5.50
C ALA A 376 3.08 -10.98 -4.89
N SER A 377 3.40 -11.98 -5.74
CA SER A 377 3.76 -13.33 -5.29
C SER A 377 2.66 -13.93 -4.41
N GLY A 378 2.95 -14.33 -3.17
CA GLY A 378 1.94 -14.76 -2.20
C GLY A 378 0.81 -13.74 -2.01
N GLY A 379 1.10 -12.42 -2.12
CA GLY A 379 0.09 -11.36 -2.04
C GLY A 379 -0.90 -11.37 -3.21
N TYR A 380 -0.47 -11.77 -4.40
CA TYR A 380 -1.37 -12.03 -5.53
C TYR A 380 -2.10 -13.38 -5.37
N TYR A 381 -1.36 -14.41 -4.92
CA TYR A 381 -1.86 -15.77 -4.72
C TYR A 381 -3.13 -15.81 -3.84
N ILE A 382 -3.11 -15.11 -2.69
CA ILE A 382 -4.21 -15.17 -1.72
C ILE A 382 -5.56 -14.66 -2.26
N GLY A 383 -5.52 -13.85 -3.32
CA GLY A 383 -6.73 -13.23 -3.90
C GLY A 383 -7.01 -13.63 -5.34
N CYS A 384 -6.19 -14.49 -5.98
CA CYS A 384 -6.29 -14.76 -7.41
C CYS A 384 -7.64 -15.38 -7.86
N GLU A 385 -8.36 -16.07 -6.97
CA GLU A 385 -9.69 -16.63 -7.22
C GLU A 385 -10.86 -15.80 -6.66
N ALA A 386 -10.63 -14.56 -6.21
CA ALA A 386 -11.72 -13.69 -5.80
C ALA A 386 -12.67 -13.38 -6.96
N ASP A 387 -13.94 -13.06 -6.68
CA ASP A 387 -14.94 -12.72 -7.71
C ASP A 387 -14.49 -11.55 -8.58
N LYS A 388 -13.83 -10.55 -7.98
CA LYS A 388 -13.21 -9.42 -8.68
C LYS A 388 -11.93 -8.99 -8.00
N ILE A 389 -10.98 -8.53 -8.83
CA ILE A 389 -9.72 -7.93 -8.38
C ILE A 389 -9.58 -6.55 -8.99
N ILE A 390 -9.39 -5.54 -8.15
CA ILE A 390 -9.03 -4.20 -8.60
C ILE A 390 -7.75 -3.72 -7.93
N ALA A 391 -7.01 -2.88 -8.62
CA ALA A 391 -5.75 -2.32 -8.15
C ALA A 391 -5.60 -0.86 -8.59
N GLU A 392 -4.86 -0.06 -7.84
CA GLU A 392 -4.46 1.26 -8.37
C GLU A 392 -3.57 1.09 -9.62
N PRO A 393 -3.64 2.01 -10.58
CA PRO A 393 -2.78 1.97 -11.78
C PRO A 393 -1.30 1.75 -11.47
N SER A 394 -0.84 2.28 -10.34
CA SER A 394 0.55 2.22 -9.86
C SER A 394 0.81 1.10 -8.84
N THR A 395 -0.13 0.22 -8.57
CA THR A 395 0.10 -0.98 -7.74
C THR A 395 1.16 -1.88 -8.39
N ILE A 396 2.08 -2.42 -7.60
CA ILE A 396 2.98 -3.47 -8.05
C ILE A 396 2.32 -4.83 -7.81
N THR A 397 2.08 -5.61 -8.87
CA THR A 397 1.40 -6.91 -8.75
C THR A 397 2.06 -8.00 -9.59
N GLY A 398 1.42 -9.17 -9.71
CA GLY A 398 1.97 -10.32 -10.41
C GLY A 398 3.02 -11.05 -9.58
N SER A 399 4.27 -11.11 -10.05
CA SER A 399 5.36 -11.91 -9.45
C SER A 399 4.96 -13.38 -9.24
N ILE A 400 4.13 -13.92 -10.18
CA ILE A 400 3.64 -15.31 -10.14
C ILE A 400 4.83 -16.24 -10.36
N GLY A 401 5.30 -16.83 -9.27
CA GLY A 401 6.49 -17.66 -9.28
C GLY A 401 6.98 -17.99 -7.88
N VAL A 402 7.81 -19.02 -7.78
CA VAL A 402 8.33 -19.55 -6.51
C VAL A 402 9.85 -19.43 -6.47
N ILE A 403 10.38 -19.15 -5.29
CA ILE A 403 11.80 -19.06 -5.01
C ILE A 403 12.12 -19.68 -3.67
N TRP A 404 13.23 -20.41 -3.60
CA TRP A 404 13.83 -20.88 -2.37
C TRP A 404 15.17 -20.21 -2.15
N VAL A 405 15.42 -19.69 -0.96
CA VAL A 405 16.63 -18.93 -0.63
C VAL A 405 17.19 -19.40 0.70
N ARG A 406 18.49 -19.64 0.71
CA ARG A 406 19.26 -19.93 1.93
C ARG A 406 20.62 -19.24 1.88
N LEU A 407 21.07 -18.71 3.02
CA LEU A 407 22.45 -18.33 3.24
C LEU A 407 23.19 -19.49 3.91
N ASN A 408 24.25 -19.99 3.28
CA ASN A 408 25.10 -21.02 3.85
C ASN A 408 26.32 -20.40 4.48
N PHE A 409 26.50 -20.63 5.77
CA PHE A 409 27.59 -20.08 6.59
C PHE A 409 28.74 -21.05 6.80
N SER A 410 28.71 -22.28 6.25
CA SER A 410 29.70 -23.32 6.50
C SER A 410 31.13 -22.88 6.19
N ASN A 411 31.34 -22.14 5.10
CA ASN A 411 32.65 -21.63 4.73
C ASN A 411 33.13 -20.51 5.66
N LEU A 412 32.26 -19.60 6.12
CA LEU A 412 32.56 -18.62 7.15
C LEU A 412 32.98 -19.30 8.46
N LEU A 413 32.16 -20.27 8.93
CA LEU A 413 32.42 -21.01 10.15
C LEU A 413 33.76 -21.76 10.10
N LYS A 414 34.05 -22.42 8.97
CA LYS A 414 35.36 -23.05 8.73
C LYS A 414 36.51 -22.02 8.77
N LYS A 415 36.30 -20.82 8.22
CA LYS A 415 37.31 -19.75 8.22
C LYS A 415 37.67 -19.26 9.62
N ILE A 416 36.71 -19.26 10.54
CA ILE A 416 36.92 -18.85 11.94
C ILE A 416 37.24 -20.05 12.86
N GLY A 417 37.48 -21.25 12.31
CA GLY A 417 37.92 -22.43 13.06
C GLY A 417 36.83 -23.30 13.63
N ILE A 418 35.54 -23.10 13.21
CA ILE A 418 34.43 -23.93 13.62
C ILE A 418 34.22 -25.02 12.56
N SER A 419 34.23 -26.29 12.98
CA SER A 419 33.98 -27.45 12.11
C SER A 419 32.77 -28.23 12.59
N PHE A 420 32.13 -28.95 11.64
CA PHE A 420 31.05 -29.89 11.90
C PHE A 420 31.54 -31.30 11.62
N ASP A 421 31.19 -32.23 12.50
CA ASP A 421 31.35 -33.66 12.30
C ASP A 421 30.10 -34.37 12.80
N GLY A 422 29.69 -35.46 12.16
CA GLY A 422 28.40 -36.09 12.47
C GLY A 422 28.27 -37.49 11.96
N LEU A 423 27.29 -38.21 12.51
CA LEU A 423 26.89 -39.56 12.11
C LEU A 423 25.53 -39.50 11.41
N LYS A 424 25.36 -40.25 10.33
CA LYS A 424 24.12 -40.36 9.60
C LYS A 424 23.56 -41.76 9.66
N SER A 425 22.26 -41.90 9.78
CA SER A 425 21.55 -43.20 9.67
C SER A 425 21.38 -43.67 8.22
N ASN A 426 21.34 -42.71 7.26
CA ASN A 426 21.26 -42.92 5.82
C ASN A 426 21.76 -41.70 5.07
N ASP A 427 21.85 -41.79 3.74
CA ASP A 427 22.43 -40.74 2.89
C ASP A 427 21.66 -39.41 2.89
N ASN A 428 20.36 -39.43 3.16
CA ASN A 428 19.51 -38.23 3.16
C ASN A 428 19.30 -37.62 4.55
N ALA A 429 19.90 -38.18 5.62
CA ALA A 429 19.63 -37.76 6.98
C ALA A 429 20.08 -36.29 7.27
N ASP A 430 21.01 -35.77 6.50
CA ASP A 430 21.48 -34.39 6.56
C ASP A 430 21.01 -33.52 5.38
N PHE A 431 19.90 -33.90 4.74
CA PHE A 431 19.32 -33.15 3.63
C PHE A 431 19.15 -31.67 3.97
N ALA A 432 19.71 -30.80 3.13
CA ALA A 432 19.72 -29.35 3.30
C ALA A 432 20.31 -28.86 4.65
N SER A 433 21.24 -29.62 5.25
CA SER A 433 21.93 -29.20 6.49
C SER A 433 22.71 -27.89 6.26
N SER A 434 22.77 -27.05 7.30
CA SER A 434 23.59 -25.83 7.30
C SER A 434 25.10 -26.09 7.32
N SER A 435 25.52 -27.34 7.61
CA SER A 435 26.93 -27.73 7.70
C SER A 435 27.65 -27.86 6.35
N HIS A 436 26.89 -27.96 5.24
CA HIS A 436 27.43 -28.09 3.89
C HIS A 436 26.62 -27.29 2.86
N LEU A 437 27.19 -27.09 1.67
CA LEU A 437 26.47 -26.56 0.51
C LEU A 437 25.53 -27.63 -0.05
N LEU A 438 24.45 -27.22 -0.68
CA LEU A 438 23.54 -28.16 -1.35
C LEU A 438 24.28 -28.99 -2.40
N THR A 439 24.12 -30.29 -2.33
CA THR A 439 24.53 -31.22 -3.38
C THR A 439 23.65 -31.09 -4.62
N THR A 440 24.07 -31.63 -5.74
CA THR A 440 23.24 -31.65 -6.97
C THR A 440 21.89 -32.31 -6.74
N GLN A 441 21.88 -33.46 -6.02
CA GLN A 441 20.66 -34.21 -5.72
C GLN A 441 19.69 -33.41 -4.83
N GLU A 442 20.21 -32.72 -3.84
CA GLU A 442 19.39 -31.85 -2.97
C GLU A 442 18.78 -30.69 -3.77
N ARG A 443 19.59 -30.05 -4.65
CA ARG A 443 19.09 -28.98 -5.54
C ARG A 443 17.98 -29.48 -6.45
N GLU A 444 18.13 -30.65 -7.07
CA GLU A 444 17.11 -31.24 -7.94
C GLU A 444 15.82 -31.52 -7.17
N LYS A 445 15.91 -32.07 -5.95
CA LYS A 445 14.73 -32.30 -5.12
C LYS A 445 14.00 -31.01 -4.74
N ILE A 446 14.74 -29.95 -4.34
CA ILE A 446 14.15 -28.63 -4.05
C ILE A 446 13.53 -28.03 -5.31
N LEU A 447 14.22 -28.11 -6.46
CA LEU A 447 13.70 -27.59 -7.71
C LEU A 447 12.39 -28.29 -8.13
N ASN A 448 12.27 -29.61 -7.92
CA ASN A 448 11.03 -30.33 -8.21
C ASN A 448 9.87 -29.82 -7.35
N VAL A 449 10.08 -29.63 -6.04
CA VAL A 449 9.07 -29.05 -5.16
C VAL A 449 8.66 -27.65 -5.61
N ILE A 450 9.63 -26.78 -5.92
CA ILE A 450 9.37 -25.42 -6.43
C ILE A 450 8.56 -25.44 -7.71
N ASN A 451 8.84 -26.37 -8.62
CA ASN A 451 8.09 -26.49 -9.88
C ASN A 451 6.65 -26.98 -9.64
N GLU A 452 6.44 -27.91 -8.71
CA GLU A 452 5.10 -28.35 -8.29
C GLU A 452 4.30 -27.20 -7.69
N GLU A 453 4.87 -26.46 -6.74
CA GLU A 453 4.26 -25.28 -6.14
C GLU A 453 3.97 -24.16 -7.17
N TYR A 454 4.86 -23.97 -8.15
CA TYR A 454 4.66 -23.00 -9.22
C TYR A 454 3.52 -23.39 -10.15
N ASN A 455 3.43 -24.66 -10.52
CA ASN A 455 2.34 -25.16 -11.37
C ASN A 455 0.99 -25.06 -10.64
N ASP A 456 0.95 -25.37 -9.35
CA ASP A 456 -0.25 -25.20 -8.52
C ASP A 456 -0.67 -23.72 -8.47
N PHE A 457 0.29 -22.80 -8.27
CA PHE A 457 0.01 -21.37 -8.30
C PHE A 457 -0.56 -20.93 -9.66
N LYS A 458 0.05 -21.36 -10.77
CA LYS A 458 -0.44 -21.05 -12.12
C LYS A 458 -1.86 -21.57 -12.35
N GLN A 459 -2.15 -22.80 -11.92
CA GLN A 459 -3.46 -23.39 -12.07
C GLN A 459 -4.54 -22.56 -11.34
N LYS A 460 -4.29 -22.16 -10.09
CA LYS A 460 -5.21 -21.31 -9.32
C LYS A 460 -5.44 -19.95 -9.98
N VAL A 461 -4.41 -19.38 -10.60
CA VAL A 461 -4.58 -18.13 -11.36
C VAL A 461 -5.47 -18.34 -12.58
N VAL A 462 -5.25 -19.40 -13.33
CA VAL A 462 -6.08 -19.74 -14.52
C VAL A 462 -7.53 -20.01 -14.09
N ASP A 463 -7.73 -20.78 -13.03
CA ASP A 463 -9.07 -21.11 -12.52
C ASP A 463 -9.84 -19.86 -12.03
N GLY A 464 -9.11 -18.87 -11.51
CA GLY A 464 -9.70 -17.64 -10.95
C GLY A 464 -9.83 -16.48 -11.92
N ARG A 465 -9.15 -16.48 -13.07
CA ARG A 465 -9.08 -15.32 -13.97
C ARG A 465 -9.76 -15.57 -15.31
N ASN A 466 -10.83 -14.81 -15.56
CA ASN A 466 -11.52 -14.84 -16.84
C ASN A 466 -10.63 -14.25 -17.94
N GLY A 467 -10.36 -15.02 -18.98
CA GLY A 467 -9.53 -14.58 -20.12
C GLY A 467 -8.16 -15.27 -20.20
N LEU A 468 -7.80 -16.02 -19.16
CA LEU A 468 -6.68 -16.96 -19.20
C LEU A 468 -7.27 -18.36 -19.40
N ASN A 469 -7.09 -18.95 -20.59
CA ASN A 469 -7.76 -20.21 -20.93
C ASN A 469 -6.99 -21.44 -20.43
N ASP A 470 -5.66 -21.31 -20.35
CA ASP A 470 -4.78 -22.38 -19.90
C ASP A 470 -3.47 -21.84 -19.29
N ILE A 471 -2.65 -22.77 -18.82
CA ILE A 471 -1.35 -22.46 -18.20
C ILE A 471 -0.36 -21.89 -19.23
N GLU A 472 -0.49 -22.20 -20.50
CA GLU A 472 0.40 -21.73 -21.57
C GLU A 472 0.18 -20.23 -21.82
N ASP A 473 -1.07 -19.75 -21.80
CA ASP A 473 -1.41 -18.32 -21.86
C ASP A 473 -0.75 -17.54 -20.70
N LEU A 474 -0.68 -18.15 -19.52
CA LEU A 474 -0.09 -17.55 -18.34
C LEU A 474 1.45 -17.55 -18.36
N ASP A 475 2.10 -18.52 -19.05
CA ASP A 475 3.56 -18.67 -19.02
C ASP A 475 4.31 -17.44 -19.57
N GLU A 476 3.74 -16.70 -20.51
CA GLU A 476 4.36 -15.47 -21.04
C GLU A 476 4.36 -14.32 -20.05
N ILE A 477 3.36 -14.25 -19.17
CA ILE A 477 3.10 -13.14 -18.24
C ILE A 477 3.47 -13.46 -16.79
N ALA A 478 3.65 -14.74 -16.47
CA ALA A 478 4.07 -15.20 -15.15
C ALA A 478 5.61 -15.15 -14.98
N LEU A 479 6.28 -16.27 -14.83
CA LEU A 479 7.73 -16.42 -14.66
C LEU A 479 8.32 -15.57 -13.50
N GLY A 480 7.49 -15.07 -12.60
CA GLY A 480 7.91 -14.16 -11.55
C GLY A 480 8.04 -12.69 -11.96
N ARG A 481 7.55 -12.32 -13.15
CA ARG A 481 7.48 -10.93 -13.61
C ARG A 481 6.57 -10.11 -12.72
N ILE A 482 6.93 -8.85 -12.51
CA ILE A 482 6.10 -7.85 -11.83
C ILE A 482 5.49 -6.89 -12.85
N TRP A 483 4.30 -6.41 -12.55
CA TRP A 483 3.52 -5.55 -13.43
C TRP A 483 2.95 -4.36 -12.64
N SER A 484 2.72 -3.24 -13.32
CA SER A 484 1.85 -2.18 -12.80
C SER A 484 0.39 -2.65 -12.80
N GLY A 485 -0.48 -1.99 -12.01
CA GLY A 485 -1.91 -2.27 -12.05
C GLY A 485 -2.51 -2.07 -13.43
N ASN A 486 -2.10 -1.02 -14.16
CA ASN A 486 -2.53 -0.81 -15.54
C ASN A 486 -2.17 -2.00 -16.43
N LYS A 487 -0.91 -2.43 -16.37
CA LYS A 487 -0.44 -3.55 -17.20
C LYS A 487 -1.08 -4.87 -16.80
N ALA A 488 -1.28 -5.09 -15.50
CA ALA A 488 -1.95 -6.28 -14.99
C ALA A 488 -3.42 -6.40 -15.49
N LYS A 489 -4.11 -5.26 -15.64
CA LYS A 489 -5.45 -5.22 -16.25
C LYS A 489 -5.40 -5.61 -17.74
N GLU A 490 -4.47 -5.05 -18.51
CA GLU A 490 -4.28 -5.43 -19.93
C GLU A 490 -4.00 -6.91 -20.12
N LEU A 491 -3.25 -7.50 -19.18
CA LEU A 491 -2.88 -8.91 -19.18
C LEU A 491 -3.95 -9.86 -18.61
N GLY A 492 -5.08 -9.33 -18.12
CA GLY A 492 -6.15 -10.13 -17.53
C GLY A 492 -5.84 -10.67 -16.12
N LEU A 493 -4.79 -10.19 -15.47
CA LEU A 493 -4.44 -10.57 -14.10
C LEU A 493 -5.34 -9.90 -13.06
N ILE A 494 -5.91 -8.76 -13.39
CA ILE A 494 -6.93 -8.06 -12.59
C ILE A 494 -8.11 -7.65 -13.48
N ASP A 495 -9.26 -7.35 -12.86
CA ASP A 495 -10.49 -7.01 -13.57
C ASP A 495 -10.57 -5.52 -13.94
N ASP A 496 -10.15 -4.62 -13.03
CA ASP A 496 -10.19 -3.18 -13.27
C ASP A 496 -9.16 -2.43 -12.42
N THR A 497 -8.99 -1.14 -12.71
CA THR A 497 -8.20 -0.23 -11.90
C THR A 497 -9.10 0.60 -10.99
N GLY A 498 -8.66 0.80 -9.74
CA GLY A 498 -9.38 1.58 -8.73
C GLY A 498 -8.82 1.35 -7.32
N GLY A 499 -9.25 2.19 -6.38
CA GLY A 499 -8.85 2.15 -4.99
C GLY A 499 -9.80 1.35 -4.08
N LEU A 500 -9.62 1.53 -2.77
CA LEU A 500 -10.43 0.83 -1.76
C LEU A 500 -11.94 1.15 -1.89
N PHE A 501 -12.28 2.41 -2.17
CA PHE A 501 -13.70 2.81 -2.28
C PHE A 501 -14.37 2.26 -3.53
N ASP A 502 -13.64 2.11 -4.63
CA ASP A 502 -14.13 1.43 -5.83
C ASP A 502 -14.41 -0.05 -5.53
N ALA A 503 -13.53 -0.71 -4.75
CA ALA A 503 -13.76 -2.07 -4.27
C ALA A 503 -15.00 -2.19 -3.37
N ILE A 504 -15.22 -1.23 -2.47
CA ILE A 504 -16.42 -1.21 -1.60
C ILE A 504 -17.68 -1.05 -2.45
N ASN A 505 -17.70 -0.15 -3.43
CA ASN A 505 -18.81 0.05 -4.35
C ASN A 505 -19.08 -1.20 -5.19
N LEU A 506 -18.03 -1.87 -5.64
CA LEU A 506 -18.14 -3.12 -6.37
C LEU A 506 -18.68 -4.25 -5.47
N ALA A 507 -18.27 -4.29 -4.20
CA ALA A 507 -18.79 -5.22 -3.21
C ALA A 507 -20.29 -4.98 -2.92
N LYS A 508 -20.73 -3.70 -2.80
CA LYS A 508 -22.15 -3.34 -2.70
C LYS A 508 -22.93 -3.90 -3.89
N SER A 509 -22.50 -3.59 -5.10
CA SER A 509 -23.15 -4.03 -6.33
C SER A 509 -23.23 -5.56 -6.42
N SER A 510 -22.14 -6.26 -6.10
CA SER A 510 -22.07 -7.72 -6.11
C SER A 510 -22.96 -8.38 -5.04
N ALA A 511 -23.24 -7.66 -3.95
CA ALA A 511 -24.14 -8.10 -2.88
C ALA A 511 -25.62 -7.70 -3.12
N GLY A 512 -25.93 -6.99 -4.21
CA GLY A 512 -27.27 -6.47 -4.50
C GLY A 512 -27.70 -5.31 -3.61
N ILE A 513 -26.74 -4.57 -3.06
CA ILE A 513 -26.93 -3.36 -2.24
C ILE A 513 -26.85 -2.16 -3.17
N GLU A 514 -27.77 -1.20 -3.06
CA GLU A 514 -27.72 0.03 -3.85
C GLU A 514 -26.51 0.90 -3.43
N LEU A 515 -25.90 1.61 -4.39
CA LEU A 515 -24.70 2.41 -4.11
C LEU A 515 -24.93 3.55 -3.11
N ASN A 516 -26.15 4.09 -3.09
CA ASN A 516 -26.59 5.13 -2.16
C ASN A 516 -27.14 4.56 -0.83
N GLU A 517 -27.21 3.24 -0.68
CA GLU A 517 -27.64 2.61 0.57
C GLU A 517 -26.50 2.66 1.58
N ASP A 518 -26.83 3.05 2.82
CA ASP A 518 -25.86 3.08 3.91
C ASP A 518 -25.46 1.66 4.30
N ILE A 519 -24.16 1.46 4.48
CA ILE A 519 -23.55 0.21 4.96
C ILE A 519 -22.76 0.43 6.24
N ASN A 520 -22.66 -0.60 7.03
CA ASN A 520 -21.79 -0.68 8.21
C ASN A 520 -20.55 -1.53 7.96
#